data_ccebd84ef2f035b9ac6d916a490ddcef
#
_entry.id   ccebd84ef2f035b9ac6d916a490ddcef
#
_cell.length_a   1.000
_cell.length_b   1.000
_cell.length_c   1.000
_cell.angle_alpha   90.00
_cell.angle_beta   90.00
_cell.angle_gamma   90.00
#
_symmetry.space_group_name_H-M   'P 1'
#
loop_
_entity.id
_entity.type
_entity.pdbx_description
1 polymer ?
#
loop_
_entity_poly.entity_id
_entity_poly.type
_entity_poly.pdbx_seq_one_letter_code
_entity_poly.pdbx_strand_id
1 'polypeptide(L)'
;LLTERNVEVAIARQPEDSIAVSDANVEAWLDEYKPDLICLCGYLRLVHMKPWMAGRVLNIHPSLLPKYGGKGMYGTRVHEAVKQNNEVETGCTVHFVDSEYDHGPHVLQKSCCVAHSDTIEGIAEKVFKLECEAYPEAIRQVVEQLRV
;
A
#
# COMPACT_ATOMS: atom_id res chain seq x y z
N LEU A 1 -13.95 -13.55 -7.93
CA LEU A 1 -13.87 -13.41 -6.45
C LEU A 1 -14.52 -12.11 -5.96
N LEU A 2 -14.20 -10.92 -6.50
CA LEU A 2 -14.81 -9.65 -6.07
C LEU A 2 -16.27 -9.53 -6.52
N THR A 3 -16.57 -9.90 -7.74
CA THR A 3 -17.93 -9.90 -8.31
C THR A 3 -18.88 -10.85 -7.58
N GLU A 4 -18.38 -11.97 -7.07
CA GLU A 4 -19.15 -12.91 -6.25
C GLU A 4 -19.59 -12.33 -4.88
N ARG A 5 -18.98 -11.21 -4.46
CA ARG A 5 -19.27 -10.50 -3.21
C ARG A 5 -20.03 -9.18 -3.42
N ASN A 6 -20.63 -8.98 -4.59
CA ASN A 6 -21.30 -7.74 -4.97
C ASN A 6 -20.43 -6.48 -4.85
N VAL A 7 -19.12 -6.62 -5.14
CA VAL A 7 -18.21 -5.49 -5.23
C VAL A 7 -18.23 -4.98 -6.68
N GLU A 8 -18.49 -3.70 -6.86
CA GLU A 8 -18.38 -3.06 -8.18
C GLU A 8 -16.93 -3.08 -8.63
N VAL A 9 -16.69 -3.52 -9.86
CA VAL A 9 -15.36 -3.65 -10.45
C VAL A 9 -15.29 -2.84 -11.72
N ALA A 10 -14.36 -1.90 -11.78
CA ALA A 10 -14.01 -1.16 -13.00
C ALA A 10 -12.57 -1.46 -13.40
N ILE A 11 -12.32 -1.58 -14.69
CA ILE A 11 -10.98 -1.80 -15.26
C ILE A 11 -10.52 -0.49 -15.88
N ALA A 12 -9.62 0.21 -15.19
CA ALA A 12 -9.08 1.49 -15.65
C ALA A 12 -7.99 1.33 -16.73
N ARG A 13 -7.43 0.14 -16.90
CA ARG A 13 -6.37 -0.17 -17.87
C ARG A 13 -6.77 -1.33 -18.77
N GLN A 14 -6.76 -1.09 -20.08
CA GLN A 14 -6.80 -2.15 -21.10
C GLN A 14 -5.36 -2.56 -21.49
N PRO A 15 -5.16 -3.74 -22.08
CA PRO A 15 -3.83 -4.21 -22.48
C PRO A 15 -3.09 -3.27 -23.43
N GLU A 16 -3.81 -2.53 -24.28
CA GLU A 16 -3.31 -1.58 -25.26
C GLU A 16 -3.06 -0.17 -24.68
N ASP A 17 -3.51 0.11 -23.46
CA ASP A 17 -3.39 1.45 -22.87
C ASP A 17 -1.95 1.77 -22.50
N SER A 18 -1.54 2.99 -22.79
CA SER A 18 -0.32 3.56 -22.20
C SER A 18 -0.50 3.80 -20.69
N ILE A 19 0.61 3.93 -19.97
CA ILE A 19 0.57 4.26 -18.54
C ILE A 19 -0.18 5.58 -18.29
N ALA A 20 0.03 6.59 -19.14
CA ALA A 20 -0.62 7.89 -19.00
C ALA A 20 -2.14 7.80 -19.18
N VAL A 21 -2.64 6.99 -20.13
CA VAL A 21 -4.07 6.75 -20.33
C VAL A 21 -4.65 6.04 -19.11
N SER A 22 -3.97 5.02 -18.60
CA SER A 22 -4.39 4.30 -17.40
C SER A 22 -4.48 5.22 -16.17
N ASP A 23 -3.51 6.13 -15.97
CA ASP A 23 -3.52 7.06 -14.84
C ASP A 23 -4.68 8.07 -14.99
N ALA A 24 -4.89 8.62 -16.19
CA ALA A 24 -5.99 9.53 -16.45
C ALA A 24 -7.36 8.88 -16.20
N ASN A 25 -7.53 7.60 -16.55
CA ASN A 25 -8.75 6.85 -16.29
C ASN A 25 -9.01 6.68 -14.79
N VAL A 26 -7.96 6.34 -14.00
CA VAL A 26 -8.07 6.24 -12.54
C VAL A 26 -8.42 7.58 -11.93
N GLU A 27 -7.76 8.67 -12.35
CA GLU A 27 -8.04 10.02 -11.84
C GLU A 27 -9.45 10.48 -12.16
N ALA A 28 -9.93 10.27 -13.38
CA ALA A 28 -11.29 10.62 -13.78
C ALA A 28 -12.34 9.87 -12.94
N TRP A 29 -12.11 8.60 -12.71
CA TRP A 29 -12.98 7.77 -11.89
C TRP A 29 -13.01 8.22 -10.43
N LEU A 30 -11.84 8.51 -9.85
CA LEU A 30 -11.76 9.04 -8.48
C LEU A 30 -12.45 10.41 -8.34
N ASP A 31 -12.37 11.27 -9.37
CA ASP A 31 -13.07 12.57 -9.36
C ASP A 31 -14.58 12.44 -9.48
N GLU A 32 -15.07 11.44 -10.22
CA GLU A 32 -16.48 11.16 -10.36
C GLU A 32 -17.09 10.63 -9.05
N TYR A 33 -16.48 9.61 -8.47
CA TYR A 33 -17.02 8.92 -7.29
C TYR A 33 -16.69 9.61 -5.96
N LYS A 34 -15.54 10.30 -5.87
CA LYS A 34 -15.05 10.96 -4.66
C LYS A 34 -15.23 10.12 -3.39
N PRO A 35 -14.65 8.92 -3.34
CA PRO A 35 -14.86 8.01 -2.21
C PRO A 35 -14.36 8.62 -0.90
N ASP A 36 -14.94 8.24 0.22
CA ASP A 36 -14.53 8.67 1.56
C ASP A 36 -13.15 8.14 1.94
N LEU A 37 -12.79 6.97 1.43
CA LEU A 37 -11.48 6.34 1.65
C LEU A 37 -11.01 5.61 0.39
N ILE A 38 -9.76 5.80 0.03
CA ILE A 38 -9.06 5.12 -1.06
C ILE A 38 -8.00 4.19 -0.43
N CYS A 39 -8.05 2.92 -0.78
CA CYS A 39 -7.10 1.92 -0.29
C CYS A 39 -6.23 1.41 -1.45
N LEU A 40 -4.94 1.71 -1.42
CA LEU A 40 -3.98 1.24 -2.41
C LEU A 40 -3.49 -0.15 -2.06
N CYS A 41 -3.72 -1.12 -2.95
CA CYS A 41 -3.31 -2.51 -2.80
C CYS A 41 -2.43 -2.90 -3.98
N GLY A 42 -1.11 -2.84 -3.81
CA GLY A 42 -0.16 -3.13 -4.89
C GLY A 42 -0.12 -2.07 -5.99
N TYR A 43 -0.50 -0.84 -5.68
CA TYR A 43 -0.39 0.30 -6.60
C TYR A 43 1.02 0.87 -6.54
N LEU A 44 1.80 0.68 -7.60
CA LEU A 44 3.24 0.98 -7.63
C LEU A 44 3.60 2.38 -8.14
N ARG A 45 2.59 3.19 -8.46
CA ARG A 45 2.78 4.54 -9.00
C ARG A 45 2.50 5.60 -7.95
N LEU A 46 3.04 6.79 -8.15
CA LEU A 46 2.68 7.93 -7.34
C LEU A 46 1.25 8.38 -7.67
N VAL A 47 0.42 8.52 -6.66
CA VAL A 47 -0.92 9.09 -6.82
C VAL A 47 -0.80 10.61 -6.88
N HIS A 48 -1.40 11.23 -7.90
CA HIS A 48 -1.52 12.68 -7.94
C HIS A 48 -2.55 13.15 -6.91
N MET A 49 -2.04 13.54 -5.75
CA MET A 49 -2.88 13.97 -4.63
C MET A 49 -3.64 15.27 -4.96
N LYS A 50 -4.97 15.20 -4.91
CA LYS A 50 -5.85 16.37 -5.02
C LYS A 50 -6.25 16.86 -3.63
N PRO A 51 -6.62 18.13 -3.44
CA PRO A 51 -6.95 18.65 -2.11
C PRO A 51 -8.01 17.84 -1.36
N TRP A 52 -9.02 17.33 -2.06
CA TRP A 52 -10.07 16.51 -1.45
C TRP A 52 -9.63 15.12 -1.00
N MET A 53 -8.48 14.62 -1.48
CA MET A 53 -7.90 13.31 -1.13
C MET A 53 -7.07 13.35 0.16
N ALA A 54 -6.75 14.54 0.69
CA ALA A 54 -5.94 14.67 1.89
C ALA A 54 -6.55 13.92 3.07
N GLY A 55 -5.77 13.00 3.68
CA GLY A 55 -6.23 12.15 4.78
C GLY A 55 -7.23 11.06 4.38
N ARG A 56 -7.37 10.78 3.07
CA ARG A 56 -8.32 9.78 2.53
C ARG A 56 -7.67 8.68 1.71
N VAL A 57 -6.37 8.69 1.52
CA VAL A 57 -5.66 7.68 0.75
C VAL A 57 -4.73 6.91 1.66
N LEU A 58 -4.94 5.61 1.76
CA LEU A 58 -4.09 4.69 2.50
C LEU A 58 -3.26 3.84 1.55
N ASN A 59 -2.03 3.57 1.94
CA ASN A 59 -1.16 2.59 1.32
C ASN A 59 -0.62 1.63 2.37
N ILE A 60 -0.26 0.42 1.96
CA ILE A 60 0.51 -0.51 2.75
C ILE A 60 1.85 -0.77 2.08
N HIS A 61 2.93 -0.65 2.87
CA HIS A 61 4.30 -0.85 2.41
C HIS A 61 4.95 -1.99 3.18
N PRO A 62 5.66 -2.94 2.52
CA PRO A 62 6.15 -4.16 3.15
C PRO A 62 7.46 -3.98 3.93
N SER A 63 7.61 -2.86 4.63
CA SER A 63 8.72 -2.63 5.57
C SER A 63 8.28 -1.80 6.77
N LEU A 64 9.15 -1.70 7.77
CA LEU A 64 9.02 -0.76 8.89
C LEU A 64 9.55 0.62 8.44
N LEU A 65 8.67 1.42 7.82
CA LEU A 65 9.02 2.78 7.40
C LEU A 65 9.59 3.61 8.56
N PRO A 66 10.53 4.52 8.29
CA PRO A 66 11.01 4.97 6.97
C PRO A 66 12.06 4.06 6.31
N LYS A 67 12.51 2.98 6.97
CA LYS A 67 13.48 2.07 6.36
C LYS A 67 12.86 1.38 5.14
N TYR A 68 13.66 1.27 4.08
CA TYR A 68 13.30 0.57 2.85
C TYR A 68 12.01 1.08 2.18
N GLY A 69 11.70 2.37 2.37
CA GLY A 69 10.66 3.10 1.65
C GLY A 69 11.20 3.95 0.52
N GLY A 70 10.29 4.59 -0.22
CA GLY A 70 10.61 5.55 -1.26
C GLY A 70 10.69 4.98 -2.66
N LYS A 71 11.00 5.85 -3.62
CA LYS A 71 10.97 5.53 -5.05
C LYS A 71 11.83 4.30 -5.39
N GLY A 72 11.22 3.30 -6.00
CA GLY A 72 11.89 2.06 -6.45
C GLY A 72 11.93 0.95 -5.42
N MET A 73 11.49 1.19 -4.17
CA MET A 73 11.40 0.21 -3.11
C MET A 73 10.00 -0.44 -3.11
N TYR A 74 9.87 -1.57 -3.80
CA TYR A 74 8.62 -2.33 -3.89
C TYR A 74 8.88 -3.82 -4.17
N GLY A 75 7.92 -4.66 -3.82
CA GLY A 75 7.97 -6.11 -4.06
C GLY A 75 9.19 -6.75 -3.43
N THR A 76 9.85 -7.65 -4.14
CA THR A 76 11.02 -8.40 -3.66
C THR A 76 12.21 -7.53 -3.30
N ARG A 77 12.37 -6.36 -3.92
CA ARG A 77 13.47 -5.42 -3.64
C ARG A 77 13.55 -5.01 -2.17
N VAL A 78 12.39 -4.84 -1.53
CA VAL A 78 12.33 -4.51 -0.10
C VAL A 78 12.91 -5.65 0.72
N HIS A 79 12.47 -6.88 0.48
CA HIS A 79 12.91 -8.06 1.21
C HIS A 79 14.37 -8.42 0.94
N GLU A 80 14.84 -8.19 -0.29
CA GLU A 80 16.26 -8.28 -0.67
C GLU A 80 17.11 -7.31 0.15
N ALA A 81 16.67 -6.04 0.26
CA ALA A 81 17.38 -5.03 1.02
C ALA A 81 17.41 -5.35 2.52
N VAL A 82 16.29 -5.82 3.10
CA VAL A 82 16.21 -6.30 4.48
C VAL A 82 17.23 -7.43 4.72
N LYS A 83 17.28 -8.43 3.81
CA LYS A 83 18.21 -9.57 3.91
C LYS A 83 19.65 -9.14 3.76
N GLN A 84 19.98 -8.30 2.77
CA GLN A 84 21.33 -7.80 2.51
C GLN A 84 21.89 -6.97 3.67
N ASN A 85 21.05 -6.23 4.36
CA ASN A 85 21.45 -5.44 5.53
C ASN A 85 21.44 -6.23 6.83
N ASN A 86 21.22 -7.56 6.79
CA ASN A 86 21.19 -8.44 7.94
C ASN A 86 20.25 -7.92 9.05
N GLU A 87 19.11 -7.34 8.66
CA GLU A 87 18.11 -6.92 9.64
C GLU A 87 17.58 -8.13 10.41
N VAL A 88 17.38 -7.95 11.70
CA VAL A 88 16.82 -8.98 12.59
C VAL A 88 15.31 -8.84 12.75
N GLU A 89 14.75 -7.76 12.25
CA GLU A 89 13.32 -7.43 12.29
C GLU A 89 12.91 -6.75 10.98
N THR A 90 11.72 -7.05 10.52
CA THR A 90 11.03 -6.39 9.39
C THR A 90 9.54 -6.37 9.67
N GLY A 91 8.74 -5.90 8.72
CA GLY A 91 7.29 -5.85 8.89
C GLY A 91 6.60 -5.11 7.77
N CYS A 92 5.45 -4.53 8.09
CA CYS A 92 4.70 -3.67 7.19
C CYS A 92 4.25 -2.39 7.88
N THR A 93 4.01 -1.36 7.07
CA THR A 93 3.50 -0.07 7.51
C THR A 93 2.28 0.31 6.70
N VAL A 94 1.17 0.57 7.36
CA VAL A 94 0.02 1.27 6.76
C VAL A 94 0.16 2.75 7.06
N HIS A 95 0.10 3.58 6.02
CA HIS A 95 0.29 5.02 6.13
C HIS A 95 -0.67 5.78 5.24
N PHE A 96 -0.93 7.04 5.55
CA PHE A 96 -1.58 7.95 4.62
C PHE A 96 -0.62 8.30 3.49
N VAL A 97 -1.17 8.48 2.29
CA VAL A 97 -0.40 8.89 1.11
C VAL A 97 -0.35 10.41 1.03
N ASP A 98 0.80 10.94 0.69
CA ASP A 98 1.02 12.34 0.36
C ASP A 98 1.67 12.50 -1.03
N SER A 99 2.39 13.59 -1.26
CA SER A 99 3.05 13.87 -2.54
C SER A 99 4.38 13.13 -2.75
N GLU A 100 4.83 12.36 -1.76
CA GLU A 100 6.09 11.61 -1.79
C GLU A 100 5.85 10.13 -1.57
N TYR A 101 6.73 9.28 -2.12
CA TYR A 101 6.61 7.82 -1.91
C TYR A 101 6.88 7.47 -0.45
N ASP A 102 5.97 6.71 0.17
CA ASP A 102 6.09 6.09 1.48
C ASP A 102 6.46 7.06 2.63
N HIS A 103 6.07 8.34 2.49
CA HIS A 103 6.45 9.42 3.40
C HIS A 103 5.35 9.81 4.39
N GLY A 104 4.09 9.69 4.02
CA GLY A 104 2.97 10.19 4.80
C GLY A 104 2.81 9.59 6.20
N PRO A 105 1.94 10.15 7.05
CA PRO A 105 1.76 9.74 8.44
C PRO A 105 1.39 8.26 8.58
N HIS A 106 2.06 7.56 9.50
CA HIS A 106 1.78 6.15 9.78
C HIS A 106 0.48 5.99 10.58
N VAL A 107 -0.33 5.01 10.18
CA VAL A 107 -1.54 4.59 10.90
C VAL A 107 -1.23 3.38 11.77
N LEU A 108 -0.55 2.38 11.23
CA LEU A 108 -0.25 1.13 11.91
C LEU A 108 1.04 0.52 11.36
N GLN A 109 1.85 -0.04 12.25
CA GLN A 109 2.97 -0.92 11.88
C GLN A 109 2.83 -2.25 12.60
N LYS A 110 3.16 -3.34 11.88
CA LYS A 110 3.33 -4.67 12.47
C LYS A 110 4.70 -5.22 12.09
N SER A 111 5.36 -5.91 13.02
CA SER A 111 6.69 -6.44 12.80
C SER A 111 6.78 -7.95 13.00
N CYS A 112 7.82 -8.54 12.43
CA CYS A 112 8.23 -9.93 12.66
C CYS A 112 9.75 -10.06 12.66
N CYS A 113 10.23 -11.09 13.36
CA CYS A 113 11.65 -11.42 13.38
C CYS A 113 12.11 -12.00 12.04
N VAL A 114 13.33 -11.63 11.63
CA VAL A 114 14.06 -12.18 10.50
C VAL A 114 15.19 -13.06 11.05
N ALA A 115 15.12 -14.36 10.78
CA ALA A 115 16.20 -15.26 11.10
C ALA A 115 17.30 -15.24 10.01
N HIS A 116 18.53 -15.45 10.40
CA HIS A 116 19.64 -15.53 9.42
C HIS A 116 19.41 -16.60 8.33
N SER A 117 18.70 -17.68 8.66
CA SER A 117 18.33 -18.75 7.75
C SER A 117 17.14 -18.43 6.82
N ASP A 118 16.41 -17.32 7.06
CA ASP A 118 15.26 -16.99 6.22
C ASP A 118 15.71 -16.67 4.80
N THR A 119 14.97 -17.20 3.82
CA THR A 119 15.12 -16.80 2.42
C THR A 119 14.37 -15.50 2.15
N ILE A 120 14.64 -14.87 1.01
CA ILE A 120 13.91 -13.65 0.60
C ILE A 120 12.41 -13.95 0.49
N GLU A 121 12.04 -15.08 -0.09
CA GLU A 121 10.66 -15.56 -0.21
C GLU A 121 10.04 -15.80 1.17
N GLY A 122 10.79 -16.41 2.09
CA GLY A 122 10.33 -16.64 3.46
C GLY A 122 10.08 -15.35 4.23
N ILE A 123 10.91 -14.31 4.03
CA ILE A 123 10.70 -12.97 4.57
C ILE A 123 9.43 -12.37 3.95
N ALA A 124 9.28 -12.44 2.62
CA ALA A 124 8.10 -11.93 1.93
C ALA A 124 6.80 -12.57 2.42
N GLU A 125 6.79 -13.90 2.62
CA GLU A 125 5.62 -14.62 3.16
C GLU A 125 5.26 -14.18 4.58
N LYS A 126 6.26 -13.97 5.45
CA LYS A 126 6.05 -13.48 6.82
C LYS A 126 5.41 -12.09 6.79
N VAL A 127 5.97 -11.18 5.97
CA VAL A 127 5.47 -9.81 5.84
C VAL A 127 4.06 -9.80 5.25
N PHE A 128 3.79 -10.59 4.21
CA PHE A 128 2.47 -10.67 3.59
C PHE A 128 1.38 -11.11 4.58
N LYS A 129 1.68 -12.04 5.49
CA LYS A 129 0.75 -12.42 6.56
C LYS A 129 0.41 -11.24 7.47
N LEU A 130 1.43 -10.42 7.82
CA LEU A 130 1.21 -9.21 8.61
C LEU A 130 0.41 -8.16 7.84
N GLU A 131 0.65 -8.00 6.54
CA GLU A 131 -0.13 -7.09 5.68
C GLU A 131 -1.61 -7.47 5.66
N CYS A 132 -1.93 -8.76 5.55
CA CYS A 132 -3.30 -9.27 5.58
C CYS A 132 -4.03 -8.99 6.91
N GLU A 133 -3.30 -8.82 8.00
CA GLU A 133 -3.85 -8.45 9.31
C GLU A 133 -3.88 -6.94 9.49
N ALA A 134 -2.77 -6.26 9.17
CA ALA A 134 -2.57 -4.84 9.45
C ALA A 134 -3.51 -3.96 8.61
N TYR A 135 -3.68 -4.27 7.33
CA TYR A 135 -4.44 -3.39 6.45
C TYR A 135 -5.93 -3.30 6.81
N PRO A 136 -6.65 -4.41 7.01
CA PRO A 136 -8.03 -4.33 7.47
C PRO A 136 -8.19 -3.68 8.85
N GLU A 137 -7.21 -3.85 9.74
CA GLU A 137 -7.20 -3.21 11.05
C GLU A 137 -7.05 -1.69 10.92
N ALA A 138 -6.08 -1.21 10.13
CA ALA A 138 -5.87 0.20 9.87
C ALA A 138 -7.08 0.85 9.18
N ILE A 139 -7.69 0.17 8.20
CA ILE A 139 -8.91 0.64 7.53
C ILE A 139 -10.04 0.85 8.54
N ARG A 140 -10.27 -0.10 9.45
CA ARG A 140 -11.30 0.07 10.51
C ARG A 140 -11.02 1.27 11.39
N GLN A 141 -9.77 1.47 11.84
CA GLN A 141 -9.39 2.60 12.67
C GLN A 141 -9.67 3.94 11.96
N VAL A 142 -9.29 4.05 10.68
CA VAL A 142 -9.51 5.27 9.90
C VAL A 142 -10.99 5.52 9.63
N VAL A 143 -11.77 4.49 9.27
CA VAL A 143 -13.22 4.63 9.04
C VAL A 143 -13.95 5.05 10.31
N GLU A 144 -13.56 4.57 11.48
CA GLU A 144 -14.12 5.01 12.77
C GLU A 144 -13.85 6.49 13.02
N GLN A 145 -12.64 6.98 12.69
CA GLN A 145 -12.28 8.40 12.82
C GLN A 145 -13.03 9.30 11.83
N LEU A 146 -13.33 8.83 10.61
CA LEU A 146 -14.07 9.58 9.60
C LEU A 146 -15.57 9.71 9.92
N ARG A 147 -16.11 8.91 10.83
CA ARG A 147 -17.53 8.92 11.23
C ARG A 147 -17.84 9.88 12.37
N VAL A 148 -16.83 10.49 12.99
CA VAL A 148 -16.95 11.45 14.08
C VAL A 148 -16.96 12.86 13.52
#